data_56202e55741b58b53762b4b17f46c201
#
_entry.id   56202e55741b58b53762b4b17f46c201
#
_cell.length_a   1.000
_cell.length_b   1.000
_cell.length_c   1.000
_cell.angle_alpha   90.00
_cell.angle_beta   90.00
_cell.angle_gamma   90.00
#
_symmetry.space_group_name_H-M   'P 1'
#
loop_
_entity.id
_entity.type
_entity.pdbx_description
1 polymer ?
#
loop_
_entity_poly.entity_id
_entity_poly.type
_entity_poly.pdbx_seq_one_letter_code
_entity_poly.pdbx_strand_id
1 'polypeptide(L)'
;MNIIPRFKHTLTVAGIYLITAVPVFSQSWPEITTEAHPATRWWWLGSAVDTANLTYNLETYAQAGLGGVEITPIYGVQGNDAHEIPFLSPVWMQMLQHTRSECKRLGMETNMNAGTGWPFGGPMISLEHAATKAIFQEYAAKGGERLQVAIDVEDPKQRDIAYLNRLMAFSDKGDRIDITSKVKNNRLDWTAPSGNWRLIALFCRKTFQQVKRAAPGGEGYVMDHFSRKAVKQYFGTFEQAFRENKVPYPHSFFNDSYEVYGADWTPDLLSEFVRRRGYRLENYLPEFLNPVRTDTTARIRSDYRETLAELLQENFTRQWTEWAHRGGSITRNQAHGSPGNLIDLYATVDIP
;
A
#
# COMPACT_ATOMS: atom_id res chain seq x y z
N MET A 1 -69.85 -74.08 20.05
CA MET A 1 -70.18 -73.07 21.06
C MET A 1 -68.82 -72.74 21.72
N ASN A 2 -68.04 -71.85 21.10
CA ASN A 2 -66.72 -71.46 21.61
C ASN A 2 -66.54 -69.98 21.52
N ILE A 3 -66.39 -69.39 22.68
CA ILE A 3 -66.14 -67.99 22.91
C ILE A 3 -64.66 -67.74 22.80
N ILE A 4 -64.21 -66.86 21.93
CA ILE A 4 -62.81 -66.36 21.83
C ILE A 4 -62.82 -64.89 22.25
N PRO A 5 -61.99 -64.47 23.23
CA PRO A 5 -61.97 -63.09 23.67
C PRO A 5 -61.10 -62.23 22.76
N ARG A 6 -61.61 -61.09 22.43
CA ARG A 6 -60.89 -59.98 21.78
C ARG A 6 -59.95 -59.28 22.79
N PHE A 7 -58.66 -59.50 22.66
CA PHE A 7 -57.64 -58.67 23.30
C PHE A 7 -56.47 -58.48 22.31
N LYS A 8 -56.54 -57.44 21.50
CA LYS A 8 -55.36 -56.98 20.69
C LYS A 8 -55.63 -55.62 20.07
N HIS A 9 -55.83 -54.56 20.81
CA HIS A 9 -55.72 -53.18 20.23
C HIS A 9 -55.35 -52.06 21.20
N THR A 10 -54.75 -52.34 22.37
CA THR A 10 -54.48 -51.28 23.33
C THR A 10 -52.98 -51.05 23.59
N LEU A 11 -52.07 -51.72 22.88
CA LEU A 11 -50.64 -51.57 23.11
C LEU A 11 -49.86 -50.79 22.02
N THR A 12 -50.54 -50.40 20.93
CA THR A 12 -49.83 -49.74 19.80
C THR A 12 -49.90 -48.21 19.86
N VAL A 13 -50.75 -47.61 20.72
CA VAL A 13 -50.88 -46.15 20.79
C VAL A 13 -49.96 -45.50 21.86
N ALA A 14 -49.51 -46.26 22.84
CA ALA A 14 -48.60 -45.77 23.87
C ALA A 14 -47.09 -45.64 23.38
N GLY A 15 -46.74 -46.34 22.30
CA GLY A 15 -45.37 -46.34 21.75
C GLY A 15 -45.02 -45.14 20.86
N ILE A 16 -46.02 -44.42 20.36
CA ILE A 16 -45.84 -43.33 19.39
C ILE A 16 -45.65 -41.97 20.07
N TYR A 17 -46.03 -41.81 21.33
CA TYR A 17 -45.87 -40.52 22.04
C TYR A 17 -44.56 -40.36 22.79
N LEU A 18 -43.67 -41.36 22.79
CA LEU A 18 -42.36 -41.26 23.46
C LEU A 18 -41.18 -40.83 22.55
N ILE A 19 -41.42 -40.56 21.25
CA ILE A 19 -40.33 -40.23 20.27
C ILE A 19 -40.29 -38.73 19.94
N THR A 20 -41.17 -37.88 20.48
CA THR A 20 -41.17 -36.45 20.07
C THR A 20 -40.68 -35.46 21.12
N ALA A 21 -40.07 -35.90 22.18
CA ALA A 21 -39.33 -35.00 23.08
C ALA A 21 -37.83 -35.08 22.80
N VAL A 22 -37.39 -34.80 21.58
CA VAL A 22 -36.03 -34.36 21.37
C VAL A 22 -35.92 -32.98 22.00
N PRO A 23 -35.09 -32.77 23.03
CA PRO A 23 -34.87 -31.44 23.51
C PRO A 23 -34.29 -30.63 22.36
N VAL A 24 -35.02 -29.69 21.84
CA VAL A 24 -34.49 -28.66 20.96
C VAL A 24 -33.57 -27.88 21.87
N PHE A 25 -32.29 -28.22 21.86
CA PHE A 25 -31.24 -27.33 22.37
C PHE A 25 -31.37 -26.06 21.51
N SER A 26 -32.03 -25.04 22.02
CA SER A 26 -31.91 -23.71 21.46
C SER A 26 -30.41 -23.40 21.45
N GLN A 27 -29.82 -23.30 20.27
CA GLN A 27 -28.47 -22.78 20.18
C GLN A 27 -28.50 -21.42 20.87
N SER A 28 -27.85 -21.34 22.03
CA SER A 28 -27.60 -20.02 22.61
C SER A 28 -26.73 -19.24 21.62
N TRP A 29 -27.09 -18.02 21.32
CA TRP A 29 -26.19 -17.14 20.56
C TRP A 29 -24.85 -17.09 21.29
N PRO A 30 -23.72 -17.08 20.53
CA PRO A 30 -22.40 -16.87 21.13
C PRO A 30 -22.39 -15.54 21.89
N GLU A 31 -21.59 -15.47 22.94
CA GLU A 31 -21.38 -14.21 23.65
C GLU A 31 -20.85 -13.14 22.70
N ILE A 32 -21.36 -11.93 22.86
CA ILE A 32 -20.92 -10.78 22.07
C ILE A 32 -19.53 -10.38 22.59
N THR A 33 -18.50 -10.60 21.75
CA THR A 33 -17.13 -10.18 22.06
C THR A 33 -16.88 -8.75 21.56
N THR A 34 -15.78 -8.12 21.96
CA THR A 34 -15.41 -6.77 21.52
C THR A 34 -15.30 -6.68 20.00
N GLU A 35 -14.79 -7.73 19.35
CA GLU A 35 -14.65 -7.80 17.90
C GLU A 35 -16.00 -7.87 17.16
N ALA A 36 -17.09 -8.25 17.83
CA ALA A 36 -18.43 -8.26 17.28
C ALA A 36 -19.11 -6.88 17.32
N HIS A 37 -18.56 -5.93 18.06
CA HIS A 37 -19.05 -4.56 18.08
C HIS A 37 -18.53 -3.76 16.88
N PRO A 38 -19.34 -2.83 16.31
CA PRO A 38 -18.86 -1.96 15.24
C PRO A 38 -17.78 -1.02 15.73
N ALA A 39 -16.80 -0.73 14.87
CA ALA A 39 -15.80 0.31 15.11
C ALA A 39 -16.07 1.51 14.20
N THR A 40 -15.57 2.68 14.57
CA THR A 40 -15.71 3.89 13.75
C THR A 40 -14.37 4.50 13.39
N ARG A 41 -14.27 5.06 12.16
CA ARG A 41 -13.18 5.94 11.79
C ARG A 41 -13.34 7.26 12.55
N TRP A 42 -12.25 7.69 13.17
CA TRP A 42 -12.22 8.90 14.00
C TRP A 42 -11.21 9.91 13.44
N TRP A 43 -11.75 10.90 12.74
CA TRP A 43 -10.93 11.96 12.14
C TRP A 43 -10.38 12.90 13.21
N TRP A 44 -9.07 12.94 13.35
CA TRP A 44 -8.38 13.94 14.15
C TRP A 44 -8.00 15.11 13.24
N LEU A 45 -8.90 16.07 13.12
CA LEU A 45 -8.74 17.29 12.31
C LEU A 45 -7.63 18.17 12.88
N GLY A 46 -6.50 18.31 12.15
CA GLY A 46 -5.30 19.00 12.64
C GLY A 46 -4.68 18.34 13.86
N SER A 47 -5.17 17.14 14.24
CA SER A 47 -4.89 16.53 15.53
C SER A 47 -5.15 17.47 16.72
N ALA A 48 -6.07 18.44 16.57
CA ALA A 48 -6.46 19.39 17.59
C ALA A 48 -7.35 18.73 18.65
N VAL A 49 -6.74 17.93 19.51
CA VAL A 49 -7.40 17.10 20.53
C VAL A 49 -6.81 17.37 21.90
N ASP A 50 -7.60 17.16 22.94
CA ASP A 50 -7.18 17.20 24.34
C ASP A 50 -7.74 16.02 25.14
N THR A 51 -7.17 15.74 26.29
CA THR A 51 -7.54 14.59 27.10
C THR A 51 -9.00 14.59 27.57
N ALA A 52 -9.57 15.75 27.89
CA ALA A 52 -10.94 15.85 28.38
C ALA A 52 -11.94 15.50 27.27
N ASN A 53 -11.76 16.08 26.08
CA ASN A 53 -12.62 15.82 24.93
C ASN A 53 -12.41 14.39 24.37
N LEU A 54 -11.19 13.87 24.40
CA LEU A 54 -10.93 12.47 24.02
C LEU A 54 -11.69 11.51 24.94
N THR A 55 -11.59 11.68 26.26
CA THR A 55 -12.35 10.87 27.25
C THR A 55 -13.84 10.96 27.01
N TYR A 56 -14.40 12.17 26.89
CA TYR A 56 -15.84 12.40 26.66
C TYR A 56 -16.35 11.70 25.41
N ASN A 57 -15.64 11.83 24.29
CA ASN A 57 -16.03 11.17 23.03
C ASN A 57 -15.99 9.66 23.16
N LEU A 58 -14.94 9.10 23.76
CA LEU A 58 -14.81 7.65 23.93
C LEU A 58 -15.89 7.06 24.83
N GLU A 59 -16.25 7.75 25.93
CA GLU A 59 -17.37 7.34 26.78
C GLU A 59 -18.69 7.36 26.00
N THR A 60 -18.91 8.40 25.18
CA THR A 60 -20.09 8.48 24.31
C THR A 60 -20.14 7.36 23.28
N TYR A 61 -19.01 7.03 22.67
CA TYR A 61 -18.92 5.92 21.70
C TYR A 61 -19.14 4.56 22.36
N ALA A 62 -18.56 4.32 23.52
CA ALA A 62 -18.78 3.10 24.29
C ALA A 62 -20.26 2.93 24.70
N GLN A 63 -20.91 4.01 25.17
CA GLN A 63 -22.34 4.02 25.48
C GLN A 63 -23.22 3.75 24.25
N ALA A 64 -22.78 4.18 23.07
CA ALA A 64 -23.43 3.87 21.81
C ALA A 64 -23.20 2.44 21.30
N GLY A 65 -22.40 1.64 21.99
CA GLY A 65 -22.12 0.25 21.65
C GLY A 65 -20.96 0.05 20.66
N LEU A 66 -20.07 1.05 20.48
CA LEU A 66 -18.88 0.87 19.65
C LEU A 66 -17.82 0.07 20.39
N GLY A 67 -17.20 -0.89 19.70
CA GLY A 67 -16.11 -1.71 20.19
C GLY A 67 -14.70 -1.16 19.87
N GLY A 68 -14.60 -0.09 19.09
CA GLY A 68 -13.30 0.48 18.75
C GLY A 68 -13.34 1.78 17.96
N VAL A 69 -12.22 2.45 17.90
CA VAL A 69 -11.98 3.64 17.09
C VAL A 69 -10.77 3.46 16.19
N GLU A 70 -10.81 4.04 14.98
CA GLU A 70 -9.66 4.15 14.07
C GLU A 70 -9.23 5.59 13.93
N ILE A 71 -8.17 5.96 14.63
CA ILE A 71 -7.60 7.31 14.60
C ILE A 71 -7.03 7.58 13.21
N THR A 72 -7.57 8.58 12.53
CA THR A 72 -7.11 9.03 11.22
C THR A 72 -6.76 10.52 11.27
N PRO A 73 -5.46 10.87 11.48
CA PRO A 73 -5.04 12.26 11.46
C PRO A 73 -5.14 12.83 10.04
N ILE A 74 -5.76 14.01 9.92
CA ILE A 74 -5.89 14.73 8.65
C ILE A 74 -5.72 16.23 8.87
N TYR A 75 -5.75 17.00 7.78
CA TYR A 75 -5.64 18.46 7.80
C TYR A 75 -6.51 19.13 8.87
N GLY A 76 -6.10 20.30 9.27
CA GLY A 76 -6.79 21.09 10.31
C GLY A 76 -8.02 21.85 9.83
N VAL A 77 -8.66 22.52 10.77
CA VAL A 77 -9.81 23.39 10.51
C VAL A 77 -9.31 24.83 10.41
N GLN A 78 -9.68 25.52 9.35
CA GLN A 78 -9.28 26.91 9.14
C GLN A 78 -9.57 27.78 10.38
N GLY A 79 -8.56 28.51 10.85
CA GLY A 79 -8.66 29.38 12.03
C GLY A 79 -8.48 28.66 13.38
N ASN A 80 -8.15 27.37 13.38
CA ASN A 80 -7.86 26.58 14.58
C ASN A 80 -6.38 26.17 14.70
N ASP A 81 -5.51 26.76 13.89
CA ASP A 81 -4.08 26.38 13.77
C ASP A 81 -3.32 26.41 15.12
N ALA A 82 -3.74 27.28 16.05
CA ALA A 82 -3.11 27.39 17.37
C ALA A 82 -3.29 26.14 18.26
N HIS A 83 -4.23 25.25 17.92
CA HIS A 83 -4.51 24.03 18.67
C HIS A 83 -4.02 22.76 17.97
N GLU A 84 -3.44 22.91 16.78
CA GLU A 84 -2.95 21.79 16.00
C GLU A 84 -1.74 21.13 16.67
N ILE A 85 -1.71 19.81 16.64
CA ILE A 85 -0.62 19.01 17.22
C ILE A 85 0.12 18.29 16.07
N PRO A 86 1.42 18.58 15.86
CA PRO A 86 2.19 17.91 14.82
C PRO A 86 2.23 16.40 15.00
N PHE A 87 1.97 15.67 13.92
CA PHE A 87 1.94 14.22 13.89
C PHE A 87 3.24 13.61 14.42
N LEU A 88 3.12 12.55 15.23
CA LEU A 88 4.20 11.84 15.92
C LEU A 88 5.05 12.68 16.87
N SER A 89 4.68 13.96 17.13
CA SER A 89 5.35 14.75 18.17
C SER A 89 5.13 14.13 19.56
N PRO A 90 5.94 14.46 20.57
CA PRO A 90 5.73 13.96 21.92
C PRO A 90 4.33 14.23 22.48
N VAL A 91 3.76 15.41 22.18
CA VAL A 91 2.38 15.75 22.58
C VAL A 91 1.36 14.87 21.85
N TRP A 92 1.54 14.66 20.55
CA TRP A 92 0.69 13.75 19.77
C TRP A 92 0.73 12.32 20.34
N MET A 93 1.92 11.84 20.66
CA MET A 93 2.09 10.51 21.27
C MET A 93 1.47 10.42 22.67
N GLN A 94 1.44 11.50 23.44
CA GLN A 94 0.71 11.57 24.72
C GLN A 94 -0.80 11.46 24.50
N MET A 95 -1.36 12.13 23.49
CA MET A 95 -2.78 12.02 23.14
C MET A 95 -3.15 10.60 22.70
N LEU A 96 -2.28 9.98 21.88
CA LEU A 96 -2.45 8.55 21.51
C LEU A 96 -2.42 7.65 22.74
N GLN A 97 -1.46 7.82 23.64
CA GLN A 97 -1.37 7.02 24.86
C GLN A 97 -2.60 7.20 25.75
N HIS A 98 -3.10 8.44 25.90
CA HIS A 98 -4.33 8.71 26.64
C HIS A 98 -5.53 7.98 26.00
N THR A 99 -5.71 8.13 24.68
CA THR A 99 -6.77 7.45 23.93
C THR A 99 -6.74 5.93 24.13
N ARG A 100 -5.53 5.32 24.05
CA ARG A 100 -5.36 3.88 24.27
C ARG A 100 -5.74 3.46 25.70
N SER A 101 -5.37 4.27 26.68
CA SER A 101 -5.71 3.99 28.09
C SER A 101 -7.20 4.05 28.34
N GLU A 102 -7.88 5.04 27.76
CA GLU A 102 -9.33 5.21 27.85
C GLU A 102 -10.09 4.10 27.09
N CYS A 103 -9.67 3.77 25.87
CA CYS A 103 -10.22 2.64 25.14
C CYS A 103 -10.12 1.35 25.96
N LYS A 104 -8.94 1.06 26.54
CA LYS A 104 -8.76 -0.11 27.41
C LYS A 104 -9.69 -0.07 28.63
N ARG A 105 -9.87 1.09 29.28
CA ARG A 105 -10.80 1.28 30.39
C ARG A 105 -12.24 0.95 30.01
N LEU A 106 -12.62 1.30 28.79
CA LEU A 106 -13.99 1.15 28.25
C LEU A 106 -14.23 -0.17 27.52
N GLY A 107 -13.24 -1.07 27.47
CA GLY A 107 -13.34 -2.34 26.73
C GLY A 107 -13.37 -2.14 25.20
N MET A 108 -12.78 -1.07 24.69
CA MET A 108 -12.71 -0.72 23.28
C MET A 108 -11.30 -0.97 22.71
N GLU A 109 -11.22 -1.16 21.40
CA GLU A 109 -9.96 -1.24 20.65
C GLU A 109 -9.52 0.14 20.13
N THR A 110 -8.20 0.33 20.13
CA THR A 110 -7.58 1.49 19.50
C THR A 110 -6.90 1.06 18.22
N ASN A 111 -7.37 1.52 17.10
CA ASN A 111 -6.77 1.34 15.78
C ASN A 111 -6.32 2.69 15.24
N MET A 112 -5.39 2.72 14.28
CA MET A 112 -4.97 3.97 13.66
C MET A 112 -4.51 3.80 12.22
N ASN A 113 -4.65 4.85 11.43
CA ASN A 113 -3.97 4.93 10.13
C ASN A 113 -2.46 4.96 10.35
N ALA A 114 -1.70 4.15 9.60
CA ALA A 114 -0.24 4.16 9.64
C ALA A 114 0.35 5.36 8.86
N GLY A 115 -0.22 6.54 9.03
CA GLY A 115 0.16 7.79 8.38
C GLY A 115 -0.84 8.90 8.66
N THR A 116 -0.70 10.01 7.94
CA THR A 116 -1.69 11.08 7.90
C THR A 116 -2.33 11.10 6.51
N GLY A 117 -3.65 11.29 6.42
CA GLY A 117 -4.32 11.20 5.13
C GLY A 117 -3.95 9.92 4.35
N TRP A 118 -3.71 10.05 3.04
CA TRP A 118 -3.32 8.95 2.14
C TRP A 118 -2.69 9.45 0.83
N PRO A 119 -1.95 8.61 0.06
CA PRO A 119 -1.32 7.35 0.48
C PRO A 119 -0.14 7.60 1.43
N PHE A 120 0.53 6.53 1.91
CA PHE A 120 1.65 6.67 2.84
C PHE A 120 2.79 7.51 2.28
N GLY A 121 3.29 8.39 3.12
CA GLY A 121 4.31 9.37 2.84
C GLY A 121 4.48 10.34 4.00
N GLY A 122 5.18 11.43 3.77
CA GLY A 122 5.36 12.46 4.79
C GLY A 122 6.77 13.07 4.81
N PRO A 123 7.09 13.86 5.84
CA PRO A 123 8.37 14.60 5.91
C PRO A 123 9.60 13.68 6.03
N MET A 124 9.41 12.42 6.47
CA MET A 124 10.47 11.42 6.53
C MET A 124 10.87 10.87 5.15
N ILE A 125 10.12 11.16 4.09
CA ILE A 125 10.40 10.69 2.74
C ILE A 125 11.21 11.72 1.98
N SER A 126 12.50 11.43 1.81
CA SER A 126 13.37 12.22 0.93
C SER A 126 13.03 11.98 -0.55
N LEU A 127 13.51 12.85 -1.44
CA LEU A 127 13.35 12.65 -2.88
C LEU A 127 13.89 11.29 -3.36
N GLU A 128 14.97 10.77 -2.77
CA GLU A 128 15.49 9.44 -3.11
C GLU A 128 14.42 8.35 -2.93
N HIS A 129 13.65 8.42 -1.85
CA HIS A 129 12.64 7.45 -1.48
C HIS A 129 11.21 7.78 -1.94
N ALA A 130 11.04 8.90 -2.64
CA ALA A 130 9.74 9.32 -3.17
C ALA A 130 9.32 8.49 -4.38
N ALA A 131 8.01 8.39 -4.59
CA ALA A 131 7.38 7.66 -5.69
C ALA A 131 7.97 8.04 -7.06
N THR A 132 8.30 7.03 -7.85
CA THR A 132 9.09 7.15 -9.08
C THR A 132 8.29 6.69 -10.30
N LYS A 133 8.57 7.30 -11.44
CA LYS A 133 7.98 6.98 -12.73
C LYS A 133 9.06 6.83 -13.80
N ALA A 134 8.86 5.87 -14.72
CA ALA A 134 9.65 5.77 -15.96
C ALA A 134 9.14 6.76 -16.99
N ILE A 135 10.07 7.37 -17.73
CA ILE A 135 9.78 8.07 -18.97
C ILE A 135 10.75 7.63 -20.06
N PHE A 136 10.27 7.67 -21.30
CA PHE A 136 11.03 7.23 -22.46
C PHE A 136 11.15 8.37 -23.46
N GLN A 137 12.35 8.57 -23.95
CA GLN A 137 12.63 9.53 -25.03
C GLN A 137 13.33 8.82 -26.17
N GLU A 138 13.02 9.19 -27.40
CA GLU A 138 13.51 8.52 -28.59
C GLU A 138 14.39 9.42 -29.42
N TYR A 139 15.42 8.82 -29.99
CA TYR A 139 16.33 9.47 -30.94
C TYR A 139 16.54 8.54 -32.12
N ALA A 140 16.94 9.09 -33.26
CA ALA A 140 17.25 8.32 -34.46
C ALA A 140 18.68 8.60 -34.93
N ALA A 141 19.30 7.59 -35.55
CA ALA A 141 20.62 7.72 -36.18
C ALA A 141 20.69 6.88 -37.45
N LYS A 142 21.47 7.36 -38.41
CA LYS A 142 21.80 6.61 -39.64
C LYS A 142 23.19 6.02 -39.51
N GLY A 143 23.41 4.90 -40.18
CA GLY A 143 24.74 4.24 -40.19
C GLY A 143 25.87 5.17 -40.61
N GLY A 144 26.98 5.17 -39.86
CA GLY A 144 28.11 6.05 -40.02
C GLY A 144 27.92 7.46 -39.40
N GLU A 145 26.73 7.81 -38.95
CA GLU A 145 26.45 9.09 -38.30
C GLU A 145 27.05 9.09 -36.88
N ARG A 146 27.77 10.16 -36.55
CA ARG A 146 28.22 10.41 -35.17
C ARG A 146 27.22 11.33 -34.48
N LEU A 147 26.47 10.77 -33.52
CA LEU A 147 25.57 11.56 -32.68
C LEU A 147 26.32 12.21 -31.53
N GLN A 148 26.25 13.54 -31.45
CA GLN A 148 26.72 14.34 -30.33
C GLN A 148 25.57 15.17 -29.79
N VAL A 149 24.62 14.52 -29.12
CA VAL A 149 23.36 15.12 -28.67
C VAL A 149 23.25 15.10 -27.15
N ALA A 150 22.46 16.02 -26.62
CA ALA A 150 22.08 15.98 -25.21
C ALA A 150 21.10 14.83 -24.99
N ILE A 151 21.34 14.04 -23.94
CA ILE A 151 20.44 13.00 -23.42
C ILE A 151 19.98 13.49 -22.05
N ASP A 152 18.94 14.28 -22.04
CA ASP A 152 18.43 14.93 -20.84
C ASP A 152 16.89 14.90 -20.83
N VAL A 153 16.31 15.07 -19.66
CA VAL A 153 14.85 15.07 -19.51
C VAL A 153 14.28 16.41 -19.98
N GLU A 154 13.25 16.37 -20.81
CA GLU A 154 12.60 17.56 -21.35
C GLU A 154 11.92 18.43 -20.27
N ASP A 155 11.39 17.79 -19.20
CA ASP A 155 10.73 18.49 -18.09
C ASP A 155 11.75 19.25 -17.22
N PRO A 156 11.73 20.60 -17.21
CA PRO A 156 12.70 21.39 -16.46
C PRO A 156 12.68 21.11 -14.95
N LYS A 157 11.52 20.72 -14.39
CA LYS A 157 11.38 20.39 -12.96
C LYS A 157 12.08 19.09 -12.57
N GLN A 158 12.39 18.26 -13.56
CA GLN A 158 13.04 16.98 -13.38
C GLN A 158 14.54 17.00 -13.74
N ARG A 159 15.03 18.07 -14.34
CA ARG A 159 16.38 18.12 -14.96
C ARG A 159 17.50 17.71 -14.04
N ASP A 160 17.45 18.14 -12.77
CA ASP A 160 18.48 17.85 -11.77
C ASP A 160 18.16 16.64 -10.88
N ILE A 161 17.00 16.02 -11.11
CA ILE A 161 16.45 14.97 -10.21
C ILE A 161 16.32 13.64 -10.96
N ALA A 162 15.82 13.70 -12.20
CA ALA A 162 15.72 12.51 -13.04
C ALA A 162 17.11 12.07 -13.49
N TYR A 163 17.29 10.78 -13.60
CA TYR A 163 18.54 10.19 -14.08
C TYR A 163 18.29 9.21 -15.21
N LEU A 164 19.25 9.15 -16.13
CA LEU A 164 19.27 8.15 -17.19
C LEU A 164 19.53 6.77 -16.58
N ASN A 165 18.58 5.86 -16.73
CA ASN A 165 18.75 4.47 -16.30
C ASN A 165 19.39 3.63 -17.40
N ARG A 166 18.87 3.75 -18.63
CA ARG A 166 19.40 3.05 -19.82
C ARG A 166 19.26 3.91 -21.07
N LEU A 167 20.19 3.75 -21.97
CA LEU A 167 20.08 4.19 -23.37
C LEU A 167 20.38 2.97 -24.25
N MET A 168 19.35 2.49 -24.93
CA MET A 168 19.41 1.34 -25.81
C MET A 168 19.30 1.76 -27.25
N ALA A 169 20.14 1.19 -28.12
CA ALA A 169 20.08 1.36 -29.57
C ALA A 169 19.57 0.08 -30.24
N PHE A 170 18.61 0.20 -31.15
CA PHE A 170 17.97 -0.89 -31.89
C PHE A 170 18.12 -0.64 -33.38
N SER A 171 18.70 -1.59 -34.13
CA SER A 171 18.84 -1.48 -35.58
C SER A 171 17.62 -2.04 -36.31
N ASP A 172 17.43 -1.60 -37.55
CA ASP A 172 16.43 -2.16 -38.49
C ASP A 172 16.77 -3.63 -38.88
N LYS A 173 17.96 -4.13 -38.54
CA LYS A 173 18.41 -5.52 -38.73
C LYS A 173 18.20 -6.40 -37.50
N GLY A 174 17.69 -5.84 -36.38
CA GLY A 174 17.41 -6.56 -35.14
C GLY A 174 18.54 -6.53 -34.11
N ASP A 175 19.62 -5.78 -34.32
CA ASP A 175 20.67 -5.62 -33.32
C ASP A 175 20.17 -4.78 -32.14
N ARG A 176 20.71 -5.07 -30.96
CA ARG A 176 20.36 -4.39 -29.69
C ARG A 176 21.64 -4.09 -28.95
N ILE A 177 21.92 -2.82 -28.71
CA ILE A 177 23.17 -2.38 -28.07
C ILE A 177 22.84 -1.48 -26.89
N ASP A 178 23.34 -1.80 -25.70
CA ASP A 178 23.36 -0.88 -24.56
C ASP A 178 24.49 0.14 -24.75
N ILE A 179 24.13 1.38 -24.99
CA ILE A 179 25.06 2.49 -25.19
C ILE A 179 25.03 3.49 -24.02
N THR A 180 24.45 3.11 -22.88
CA THR A 180 24.37 3.95 -21.67
C THR A 180 25.72 4.51 -21.27
N SER A 181 26.78 3.70 -21.33
CA SER A 181 28.16 4.12 -20.99
C SER A 181 28.77 5.14 -21.92
N LYS A 182 28.15 5.38 -23.09
CA LYS A 182 28.60 6.41 -24.07
C LYS A 182 28.01 7.79 -23.74
N VAL A 183 27.08 7.87 -22.79
CA VAL A 183 26.57 9.14 -22.26
C VAL A 183 27.44 9.62 -21.12
N LYS A 184 28.03 10.80 -21.26
CA LYS A 184 28.83 11.46 -20.22
C LYS A 184 28.37 12.90 -20.07
N ASN A 185 28.18 13.36 -18.84
CA ASN A 185 27.66 14.70 -18.55
C ASN A 185 26.41 15.04 -19.38
N ASN A 186 25.47 14.11 -19.42
CA ASN A 186 24.23 14.17 -20.21
C ASN A 186 24.42 14.38 -21.72
N ARG A 187 25.56 14.00 -22.26
CA ARG A 187 25.83 14.05 -23.72
C ARG A 187 26.24 12.67 -24.22
N LEU A 188 25.54 12.24 -25.26
CA LEU A 188 25.90 11.06 -26.05
C LEU A 188 27.03 11.43 -27.01
N ASP A 189 28.07 10.63 -27.08
CA ASP A 189 29.05 10.60 -28.18
C ASP A 189 29.16 9.17 -28.70
N TRP A 190 28.46 8.90 -29.79
CA TRP A 190 28.35 7.57 -30.35
C TRP A 190 28.24 7.60 -31.86
N THR A 191 29.02 6.74 -32.54
CA THR A 191 28.92 6.55 -33.99
C THR A 191 28.07 5.31 -34.26
N ALA A 192 26.95 5.50 -34.99
CA ALA A 192 26.07 4.43 -35.33
C ALA A 192 26.73 3.42 -36.30
N PRO A 193 26.66 2.13 -36.05
CA PRO A 193 27.03 1.11 -37.06
C PRO A 193 26.13 1.22 -38.30
N SER A 194 26.43 0.42 -39.34
CA SER A 194 25.64 0.42 -40.59
C SER A 194 24.17 0.08 -40.34
N GLY A 195 23.24 0.72 -41.02
CA GLY A 195 21.78 0.55 -40.91
C GLY A 195 21.09 1.77 -40.30
N ASN A 196 19.78 1.66 -40.03
CA ASN A 196 19.03 2.70 -39.35
C ASN A 196 18.84 2.29 -37.89
N TRP A 197 18.99 3.25 -37.00
CA TRP A 197 18.96 3.01 -35.55
C TRP A 197 17.89 3.85 -34.87
N ARG A 198 17.10 3.21 -33.99
CA ARG A 198 16.21 3.84 -33.03
C ARG A 198 16.84 3.74 -31.66
N LEU A 199 17.08 4.87 -31.03
CA LEU A 199 17.63 4.93 -29.68
C LEU A 199 16.50 5.23 -28.71
N ILE A 200 16.42 4.50 -27.60
CA ILE A 200 15.42 4.69 -26.57
C ILE A 200 16.14 4.94 -25.24
N ALA A 201 15.99 6.14 -24.72
CA ALA A 201 16.45 6.54 -23.41
C ALA A 201 15.35 6.27 -22.38
N LEU A 202 15.67 5.49 -21.37
CA LEU A 202 14.84 5.25 -20.19
C LEU A 202 15.33 6.12 -19.06
N PHE A 203 14.54 7.09 -18.64
CA PHE A 203 14.80 7.91 -17.47
C PHE A 203 13.88 7.51 -16.31
N CYS A 204 14.39 7.66 -15.08
CA CYS A 204 13.61 7.57 -13.86
C CYS A 204 13.40 8.99 -13.32
N ARG A 205 12.16 9.37 -13.09
CA ARG A 205 11.79 10.67 -12.53
C ARG A 205 10.91 10.52 -11.30
N LYS A 206 10.82 11.57 -10.49
CA LYS A 206 9.91 11.59 -9.34
C LYS A 206 8.51 12.06 -9.76
N THR A 207 7.49 11.48 -9.12
CA THR A 207 6.10 11.92 -9.36
C THR A 207 5.80 13.27 -8.73
N PHE A 208 6.55 13.66 -7.70
CA PHE A 208 6.31 14.82 -6.82
C PHE A 208 4.94 14.81 -6.13
N GLN A 209 4.27 13.67 -6.14
CA GLN A 209 3.00 13.57 -5.44
C GLN A 209 3.21 13.78 -3.95
N GLN A 210 2.37 14.63 -3.37
CA GLN A 210 2.29 14.87 -1.93
C GLN A 210 1.20 13.99 -1.31
N VAL A 211 1.36 13.69 -0.02
CA VAL A 211 0.31 13.06 0.78
C VAL A 211 -0.96 13.91 0.72
N LYS A 212 -2.08 13.29 0.38
CA LYS A 212 -3.37 13.95 0.40
C LYS A 212 -3.93 14.04 1.80
N ARG A 213 -4.54 15.16 2.12
CA ARG A 213 -5.20 15.35 3.42
C ARG A 213 -4.25 15.22 4.61
N ALA A 214 -2.96 15.47 4.42
CA ALA A 214 -1.97 15.37 5.48
C ALA A 214 -2.36 16.20 6.70
N ALA A 215 -2.14 15.65 7.88
CA ALA A 215 -2.21 16.40 9.12
C ALA A 215 -0.96 17.27 9.31
N PRO A 216 -0.98 18.29 10.16
CA PRO A 216 0.22 19.06 10.52
C PRO A 216 1.36 18.13 10.95
N GLY A 217 2.55 18.35 10.39
CA GLY A 217 3.73 17.49 10.61
C GLY A 217 3.70 16.14 9.85
N GLY A 218 2.71 15.93 9.00
CA GLY A 218 2.60 14.76 8.13
C GLY A 218 2.73 15.08 6.63
N GLU A 219 2.94 16.35 6.28
CA GLU A 219 3.09 16.80 4.90
C GLU A 219 4.41 16.30 4.31
N GLY A 220 4.38 15.91 3.06
CA GLY A 220 5.58 15.47 2.36
C GLY A 220 5.29 14.57 1.17
N TYR A 221 6.35 14.05 0.58
CA TYR A 221 6.23 13.19 -0.60
C TYR A 221 5.61 11.84 -0.27
N VAL A 222 4.81 11.34 -1.20
CA VAL A 222 4.37 9.94 -1.22
C VAL A 222 5.59 9.04 -1.42
N MET A 223 5.70 7.97 -0.62
CA MET A 223 6.84 7.05 -0.71
C MET A 223 6.78 6.15 -1.94
N ASP A 224 7.94 5.63 -2.34
CA ASP A 224 8.03 4.54 -3.33
C ASP A 224 7.63 3.21 -2.68
N HIS A 225 6.39 2.79 -2.90
CA HIS A 225 5.84 1.55 -2.37
C HIS A 225 6.45 0.29 -2.98
N PHE A 226 7.15 0.39 -4.11
CA PHE A 226 7.87 -0.73 -4.71
C PHE A 226 9.27 -0.92 -4.11
N SER A 227 9.78 0.08 -3.37
CA SER A 227 11.11 0.07 -2.78
C SER A 227 11.10 -0.45 -1.35
N ARG A 228 11.67 -1.63 -1.13
CA ARG A 228 11.88 -2.19 0.22
C ARG A 228 12.59 -1.22 1.18
N LYS A 229 13.56 -0.45 0.64
CA LYS A 229 14.35 0.53 1.41
C LYS A 229 13.50 1.71 1.85
N ALA A 230 12.66 2.25 0.96
CA ALA A 230 11.77 3.37 1.27
C ALA A 230 10.73 2.97 2.34
N VAL A 231 10.12 1.80 2.19
CA VAL A 231 9.14 1.25 3.14
C VAL A 231 9.78 1.02 4.51
N LYS A 232 10.99 0.45 4.57
CA LYS A 232 11.74 0.25 5.82
C LYS A 232 12.02 1.57 6.53
N GLN A 233 12.43 2.60 5.80
CA GLN A 233 12.70 3.93 6.36
C GLN A 233 11.41 4.56 6.90
N TYR A 234 10.31 4.46 6.15
CA TYR A 234 9.02 4.99 6.57
C TYR A 234 8.58 4.45 7.94
N PHE A 235 8.50 3.13 8.06
CA PHE A 235 8.08 2.50 9.32
C PHE A 235 9.12 2.61 10.44
N GLY A 236 10.40 2.79 10.11
CA GLY A 236 11.45 3.09 11.08
C GLY A 236 11.19 4.38 11.86
N THR A 237 10.57 5.39 11.25
CA THR A 237 10.17 6.64 11.93
C THR A 237 9.06 6.39 12.95
N PHE A 238 8.08 5.56 12.62
CA PHE A 238 7.05 5.13 13.57
C PHE A 238 7.65 4.35 14.73
N GLU A 239 8.47 3.35 14.43
CA GLU A 239 9.15 2.55 15.46
C GLU A 239 9.93 3.43 16.44
N GLN A 240 10.64 4.43 15.92
CA GLN A 240 11.37 5.40 16.74
C GLN A 240 10.42 6.20 17.62
N ALA A 241 9.34 6.80 17.08
CA ALA A 241 8.39 7.61 17.82
C ALA A 241 7.71 6.82 18.95
N PHE A 242 7.25 5.61 18.65
CA PHE A 242 6.62 4.74 19.65
C PHE A 242 7.60 4.35 20.77
N ARG A 243 8.83 3.97 20.40
CA ARG A 243 9.87 3.58 21.37
C ARG A 243 10.30 4.74 22.29
N GLU A 244 10.58 5.92 21.71
CA GLU A 244 11.06 7.09 22.46
C GLU A 244 10.01 7.60 23.44
N ASN A 245 8.74 7.57 23.06
CA ASN A 245 7.64 8.01 23.92
C ASN A 245 7.07 6.88 24.79
N LYS A 246 7.60 5.66 24.68
CA LYS A 246 7.16 4.47 25.46
C LYS A 246 5.66 4.17 25.27
N VAL A 247 5.12 4.45 24.09
CA VAL A 247 3.73 4.14 23.73
C VAL A 247 3.71 2.78 23.05
N PRO A 248 2.94 1.80 23.52
CA PRO A 248 2.76 0.54 22.79
C PRO A 248 2.02 0.76 21.48
N TYR A 249 2.20 -0.13 20.51
CA TYR A 249 1.47 -0.09 19.26
C TYR A 249 -0.05 -0.21 19.48
N PRO A 250 -0.90 0.36 18.62
CA PRO A 250 -2.36 0.18 18.66
C PRO A 250 -2.73 -1.28 18.40
N HIS A 251 -4.02 -1.63 18.53
CA HIS A 251 -4.50 -2.97 18.16
C HIS A 251 -4.25 -3.25 16.67
N SER A 252 -4.62 -2.31 15.79
CA SER A 252 -4.32 -2.45 14.36
C SER A 252 -3.81 -1.16 13.74
N PHE A 253 -3.04 -1.34 12.64
CA PHE A 253 -2.70 -0.28 11.71
C PHE A 253 -3.50 -0.41 10.42
N PHE A 254 -4.04 0.69 9.94
CA PHE A 254 -4.82 0.78 8.71
C PHE A 254 -4.01 1.42 7.58
N ASN A 255 -4.18 0.91 6.36
CA ASN A 255 -3.78 1.54 5.12
C ASN A 255 -5.02 1.82 4.27
N ASP A 256 -5.21 3.07 3.88
CA ASP A 256 -6.31 3.53 3.03
C ASP A 256 -6.06 3.14 1.55
N SER A 257 -6.91 3.62 0.64
CA SER A 257 -6.82 3.35 -0.79
C SER A 257 -5.44 3.71 -1.36
N TYR A 258 -4.97 2.86 -2.29
CA TYR A 258 -3.73 3.10 -3.01
C TYR A 258 -3.94 4.17 -4.08
N GLU A 259 -3.67 5.41 -3.74
CA GLU A 259 -3.82 6.54 -4.65
C GLU A 259 -2.47 7.13 -5.07
N VAL A 260 -1.51 6.27 -5.40
CA VAL A 260 -0.19 6.67 -5.87
C VAL A 260 -0.23 6.86 -7.38
N TYR A 261 -0.46 8.11 -7.81
CA TYR A 261 -0.70 8.41 -9.22
C TYR A 261 0.56 8.42 -10.05
N GLY A 262 0.52 7.63 -11.12
CA GLY A 262 1.56 7.57 -12.13
C GLY A 262 2.89 6.98 -11.66
N ALA A 263 2.97 6.44 -10.45
CA ALA A 263 4.13 5.68 -10.02
C ALA A 263 4.10 4.29 -10.69
N ASP A 264 5.10 4.03 -11.49
CA ASP A 264 5.24 2.79 -12.24
C ASP A 264 6.68 2.29 -12.30
N TRP A 265 7.55 2.83 -11.44
CA TRP A 265 8.97 2.51 -11.44
C TRP A 265 9.58 2.55 -10.04
N THR A 266 10.67 1.81 -9.88
CA THR A 266 11.56 1.86 -8.71
C THR A 266 13.01 1.66 -9.19
N PRO A 267 14.04 2.15 -8.49
CA PRO A 267 15.43 2.03 -8.94
C PRO A 267 15.86 0.61 -9.30
N ASP A 268 15.41 -0.38 -8.56
CA ASP A 268 15.82 -1.78 -8.73
C ASP A 268 14.95 -2.56 -9.74
N LEU A 269 13.99 -1.90 -10.45
CA LEU A 269 13.01 -2.59 -11.28
C LEU A 269 13.62 -3.49 -12.35
N LEU A 270 14.65 -3.05 -13.07
CA LEU A 270 15.27 -3.86 -14.14
C LEU A 270 15.92 -5.13 -13.60
N SER A 271 16.59 -5.06 -12.47
CA SER A 271 17.18 -6.24 -11.82
C SER A 271 16.12 -7.19 -11.28
N GLU A 272 15.07 -6.66 -10.67
CA GLU A 272 13.93 -7.43 -10.19
C GLU A 272 13.15 -8.09 -11.34
N PHE A 273 13.00 -7.38 -12.45
CA PHE A 273 12.37 -7.92 -13.65
C PHE A 273 13.14 -9.11 -14.20
N VAL A 274 14.46 -8.98 -14.38
CA VAL A 274 15.32 -10.10 -14.83
C VAL A 274 15.22 -11.28 -13.87
N ARG A 275 15.29 -11.03 -12.57
CA ARG A 275 15.22 -12.09 -11.55
C ARG A 275 13.90 -12.88 -11.62
N ARG A 276 12.79 -12.19 -11.90
CA ARG A 276 11.43 -12.77 -11.88
C ARG A 276 11.01 -13.34 -13.23
N ARG A 277 11.36 -12.68 -14.33
CA ARG A 277 10.87 -13.01 -15.69
C ARG A 277 11.90 -13.74 -16.54
N GLY A 278 13.18 -13.78 -16.13
CA GLY A 278 14.23 -14.51 -16.81
C GLY A 278 14.80 -13.83 -18.07
N TYR A 279 14.35 -12.61 -18.37
CA TYR A 279 14.87 -11.83 -19.51
C TYR A 279 14.99 -10.35 -19.18
N ARG A 280 15.74 -9.60 -20.01
CA ARG A 280 16.01 -8.18 -19.80
C ARG A 280 14.94 -7.33 -20.49
N LEU A 281 14.14 -6.57 -19.73
CA LEU A 281 13.10 -5.68 -20.25
C LEU A 281 13.67 -4.67 -21.25
N GLU A 282 14.84 -4.11 -20.95
CA GLU A 282 15.50 -3.12 -21.78
C GLU A 282 15.79 -3.60 -23.20
N ASN A 283 15.92 -4.90 -23.42
CA ASN A 283 16.09 -5.46 -24.77
C ASN A 283 14.81 -5.45 -25.61
N TYR A 284 13.68 -5.16 -25.00
CA TYR A 284 12.34 -5.22 -25.63
C TYR A 284 11.60 -3.88 -25.53
N LEU A 285 12.33 -2.78 -25.35
CA LEU A 285 11.72 -1.44 -25.28
C LEU A 285 10.92 -1.06 -26.53
N PRO A 286 11.33 -1.36 -27.77
CA PRO A 286 10.51 -1.11 -28.94
C PRO A 286 9.14 -1.79 -28.89
N GLU A 287 9.09 -3.05 -28.47
CA GLU A 287 7.88 -3.82 -28.31
C GLU A 287 7.06 -3.35 -27.11
N PHE A 288 7.71 -3.07 -25.99
CA PHE A 288 7.06 -2.53 -24.79
C PHE A 288 6.34 -1.21 -25.05
N LEU A 289 6.95 -0.30 -25.83
CA LEU A 289 6.42 1.01 -26.15
C LEU A 289 5.48 1.02 -27.37
N ASN A 290 5.44 -0.05 -28.16
CA ASN A 290 4.63 -0.12 -29.37
C ASN A 290 3.14 0.08 -29.04
N PRO A 291 2.45 1.10 -29.60
CA PRO A 291 1.02 1.33 -29.32
C PRO A 291 0.13 0.20 -29.86
N VAL A 292 0.60 -0.52 -30.87
CA VAL A 292 -0.15 -1.65 -31.45
C VAL A 292 -0.07 -2.86 -30.52
N ARG A 293 -1.24 -3.37 -30.14
CA ARG A 293 -1.34 -4.57 -29.30
C ARG A 293 -1.11 -5.83 -30.15
N THR A 294 0.06 -6.44 -29.97
CA THR A 294 0.39 -7.76 -30.48
C THR A 294 0.47 -8.74 -29.30
N ASP A 295 0.57 -10.03 -29.56
CA ASP A 295 0.80 -11.04 -28.51
C ASP A 295 2.10 -10.73 -27.74
N THR A 296 3.17 -10.40 -28.45
CA THR A 296 4.46 -10.03 -27.84
C THR A 296 4.36 -8.80 -26.94
N THR A 297 3.74 -7.71 -27.41
CA THR A 297 3.57 -6.49 -26.61
C THR A 297 2.69 -6.74 -25.38
N ALA A 298 1.66 -7.58 -25.52
CA ALA A 298 0.77 -7.94 -24.43
C ALA A 298 1.50 -8.73 -23.34
N ARG A 299 2.33 -9.72 -23.72
CA ARG A 299 3.13 -10.52 -22.78
C ARG A 299 4.14 -9.68 -22.02
N ILE A 300 4.94 -8.86 -22.73
CA ILE A 300 5.96 -8.01 -22.09
C ILE A 300 5.32 -7.03 -21.10
N ARG A 301 4.17 -6.44 -21.45
CA ARG A 301 3.44 -5.53 -20.57
C ARG A 301 2.79 -6.26 -19.40
N SER A 302 2.35 -7.50 -19.58
CA SER A 302 1.86 -8.35 -18.50
C SER A 302 2.97 -8.64 -17.51
N ASP A 303 4.13 -9.10 -17.98
CA ASP A 303 5.31 -9.39 -17.15
C ASP A 303 5.78 -8.16 -16.37
N TYR A 304 5.75 -6.98 -17.01
CA TYR A 304 6.08 -5.72 -16.35
C TYR A 304 5.10 -5.38 -15.21
N ARG A 305 3.79 -5.46 -15.45
CA ARG A 305 2.76 -5.19 -14.45
C ARG A 305 2.78 -6.20 -13.32
N GLU A 306 2.99 -7.46 -13.65
CA GLU A 306 3.10 -8.52 -12.65
C GLU A 306 4.35 -8.33 -11.78
N THR A 307 5.46 -7.87 -12.35
CA THR A 307 6.65 -7.50 -11.57
C THR A 307 6.35 -6.40 -10.57
N LEU A 308 5.64 -5.34 -10.97
CA LEU A 308 5.22 -4.27 -10.06
C LEU A 308 4.26 -4.77 -8.99
N ALA A 309 3.31 -5.64 -9.35
CA ALA A 309 2.36 -6.24 -8.40
C ALA A 309 3.08 -7.06 -7.31
N GLU A 310 4.04 -7.90 -7.71
CA GLU A 310 4.84 -8.69 -6.78
C GLU A 310 5.72 -7.81 -5.89
N LEU A 311 6.33 -6.76 -6.45
CA LEU A 311 7.11 -5.80 -5.66
C LEU A 311 6.24 -5.07 -4.64
N LEU A 312 5.04 -4.64 -5.01
CA LEU A 312 4.09 -4.02 -4.09
C LEU A 312 3.72 -4.97 -2.94
N GLN A 313 3.41 -6.22 -3.27
CA GLN A 313 3.05 -7.21 -2.27
C GLN A 313 4.22 -7.52 -1.32
N GLU A 314 5.42 -7.79 -1.87
CA GLU A 314 6.57 -8.22 -1.08
C GLU A 314 7.25 -7.08 -0.32
N ASN A 315 7.45 -5.93 -1.00
CA ASN A 315 8.23 -4.83 -0.45
C ASN A 315 7.40 -3.88 0.40
N PHE A 316 6.09 -3.78 0.14
CA PHE A 316 5.19 -2.93 0.92
C PHE A 316 4.28 -3.75 1.82
N THR A 317 3.29 -4.46 1.27
CA THR A 317 2.21 -5.06 2.07
C THR A 317 2.75 -6.06 3.10
N ARG A 318 3.59 -7.00 2.67
CA ARG A 318 4.20 -8.00 3.57
C ARG A 318 5.15 -7.37 4.58
N GLN A 319 6.03 -6.47 4.13
CA GLN A 319 6.98 -5.81 5.02
C GLN A 319 6.28 -4.96 6.09
N TRP A 320 5.19 -4.29 5.74
CA TRP A 320 4.36 -3.53 6.67
C TRP A 320 3.66 -4.45 7.67
N THR A 321 3.04 -5.54 7.20
CA THR A 321 2.39 -6.54 8.07
C THR A 321 3.40 -7.15 9.05
N GLU A 322 4.57 -7.58 8.58
CA GLU A 322 5.64 -8.10 9.43
C GLU A 322 6.13 -7.07 10.46
N TRP A 323 6.20 -5.79 10.06
CA TRP A 323 6.57 -4.71 10.98
C TRP A 323 5.51 -4.54 12.08
N ALA A 324 4.23 -4.50 11.75
CA ALA A 324 3.15 -4.38 12.70
C ALA A 324 3.13 -5.57 13.67
N HIS A 325 3.27 -6.80 13.16
CA HIS A 325 3.30 -8.02 13.97
C HIS A 325 4.45 -8.03 14.99
N ARG A 326 5.65 -7.50 14.64
CA ARG A 326 6.75 -7.38 15.61
C ARG A 326 6.41 -6.49 16.80
N GLY A 327 5.51 -5.54 16.62
CA GLY A 327 5.00 -4.66 17.68
C GLY A 327 3.74 -5.17 18.38
N GLY A 328 3.24 -6.36 18.01
CA GLY A 328 2.02 -6.96 18.57
C GLY A 328 0.73 -6.38 17.99
N SER A 329 0.79 -5.70 16.85
CA SER A 329 -0.37 -5.16 16.12
C SER A 329 -0.71 -6.01 14.92
N ILE A 330 -1.97 -5.97 14.50
CA ILE A 330 -2.43 -6.51 13.23
C ILE A 330 -2.57 -5.42 12.18
N THR A 331 -2.82 -5.79 10.93
CA THR A 331 -2.95 -4.86 9.80
C THR A 331 -4.30 -4.96 9.13
N ARG A 332 -4.83 -3.81 8.71
CA ARG A 332 -6.06 -3.69 7.92
C ARG A 332 -5.78 -2.88 6.66
N ASN A 333 -6.09 -3.44 5.48
CA ASN A 333 -5.74 -2.85 4.19
C ASN A 333 -6.95 -2.69 3.27
N GLN A 334 -7.17 -1.49 2.77
CA GLN A 334 -8.17 -1.30 1.74
C GLN A 334 -7.69 -1.77 0.36
N ALA A 335 -6.40 -1.70 0.07
CA ALA A 335 -5.73 -2.10 -1.19
C ALA A 335 -6.36 -1.56 -2.50
N HIS A 336 -7.49 -0.87 -2.44
CA HIS A 336 -8.20 -0.34 -3.61
C HIS A 336 -7.32 0.62 -4.43
N GLY A 337 -7.36 0.48 -5.75
CA GLY A 337 -6.53 1.27 -6.67
C GLY A 337 -5.10 0.77 -6.85
N SER A 338 -4.70 -0.30 -6.16
CA SER A 338 -3.37 -0.90 -6.30
C SER A 338 -3.14 -1.48 -7.70
N PRO A 339 -1.89 -1.45 -8.20
CA PRO A 339 -1.54 -2.08 -9.48
C PRO A 339 -1.43 -3.61 -9.38
N GLY A 340 -1.63 -4.21 -8.21
CA GLY A 340 -1.54 -5.65 -7.96
C GLY A 340 -2.89 -6.36 -7.97
N ASN A 341 -2.83 -7.70 -7.80
CA ASN A 341 -4.02 -8.50 -7.56
C ASN A 341 -4.55 -8.20 -6.14
N LEU A 342 -5.77 -7.69 -6.03
CA LEU A 342 -6.37 -7.32 -4.75
C LEU A 342 -6.54 -8.49 -3.81
N ILE A 343 -6.85 -9.69 -4.32
CA ILE A 343 -7.00 -10.90 -3.50
C ILE A 343 -5.68 -11.26 -2.82
N ASP A 344 -4.55 -11.20 -3.55
CA ASP A 344 -3.24 -11.50 -3.00
C ASP A 344 -2.80 -10.45 -1.97
N LEU A 345 -3.14 -9.17 -2.19
CA LEU A 345 -2.87 -8.09 -1.26
C LEU A 345 -3.71 -8.23 0.02
N TYR A 346 -4.98 -8.61 -0.10
CA TYR A 346 -5.84 -8.89 1.05
C TYR A 346 -5.40 -10.14 1.82
N ALA A 347 -4.97 -11.19 1.13
CA ALA A 347 -4.44 -12.39 1.78
C ALA A 347 -3.11 -12.17 2.53
N THR A 348 -2.45 -11.02 2.31
CA THR A 348 -1.18 -10.68 2.95
C THR A 348 -1.36 -9.93 4.27
N VAL A 349 -2.55 -9.45 4.58
CA VAL A 349 -2.89 -8.69 5.79
C VAL A 349 -3.87 -9.47 6.66
N ASP A 350 -4.09 -9.00 7.90
CA ASP A 350 -4.95 -9.70 8.86
C ASP A 350 -6.44 -9.40 8.62
N ILE A 351 -6.74 -8.16 8.21
CA ILE A 351 -8.11 -7.70 7.91
C ILE A 351 -8.11 -7.08 6.51
N PRO A 352 -8.79 -7.70 5.55
CA PRO A 352 -8.93 -7.19 4.19
C PRO A 352 -9.85 -5.97 4.10
#